data_41947089ae9201f08888589626ff1ced
#
_entry.id   41947089ae9201f08888589626ff1ced
#
_cell.length_a   1.000
_cell.length_b   1.000
_cell.length_c   1.000
_cell.angle_alpha   90.00
_cell.angle_beta   90.00
_cell.angle_gamma   90.00
#
_symmetry.space_group_name_H-M   'P 1'
#
loop_
_entity.id
_entity.type
_entity.pdbx_description
1 polymer ?
#
loop_
_entity_poly.entity_id
_entity_poly.type
_entity_poly.pdbx_seq_one_letter_code
_entity_poly.pdbx_strand_id
1 'polypeptide(L)'
;MTGVVVEDGRILLLNQDTDAGRSWSLPGGKLEAGETLAQALVREMKEETGLDVLPGRLLYVCDHVPAEVVHMTFEARRTGGTLGDVMAGADTTPIRGVDFVPVAKLPELGFSQRFAELVTAGFPGAGSYMGPKSAIGL
;
A
#
# COMPACT_ATOMS: atom_id res chain seq x y z
N MET A 1 0.05 4.83 -6.93
CA MET A 1 0.90 3.73 -6.44
C MET A 1 0.62 3.47 -4.96
N THR A 2 0.98 2.30 -4.48
CA THR A 2 0.90 1.93 -3.06
C THR A 2 2.23 1.37 -2.57
N GLY A 3 2.49 1.52 -1.27
CA GLY A 3 3.65 0.96 -0.58
C GLY A 3 3.27 -0.24 0.29
N VAL A 4 4.09 -1.27 0.25
CA VAL A 4 3.98 -2.44 1.13
C VAL A 4 5.19 -2.45 2.06
N VAL A 5 4.93 -2.33 3.35
CA VAL A 5 5.94 -2.47 4.40
C VAL A 5 5.58 -3.68 5.25
N VAL A 6 6.44 -4.68 5.26
CA VAL A 6 6.28 -5.90 6.06
C VAL A 6 7.42 -6.01 7.04
N GLU A 7 7.09 -6.15 8.33
CA GLU A 7 8.04 -6.33 9.41
C GLU A 7 7.54 -7.42 10.36
N ASP A 8 8.37 -8.42 10.62
CA ASP A 8 8.08 -9.48 11.59
C ASP A 8 6.70 -10.15 11.38
N GLY A 9 6.36 -10.44 10.12
CA GLY A 9 5.07 -11.05 9.76
C GLY A 9 3.86 -10.12 9.85
N ARG A 10 4.09 -8.81 9.96
CA ARG A 10 3.04 -7.78 10.01
C ARG A 10 3.17 -6.84 8.83
N ILE A 11 2.05 -6.39 8.32
CA ILE A 11 1.95 -5.47 7.19
C ILE A 11 1.35 -4.13 7.65
N LEU A 12 1.92 -3.03 7.15
CA LEU A 12 1.44 -1.68 7.41
C LEU A 12 0.14 -1.41 6.64
N LEU A 13 -0.90 -1.05 7.36
CA LEU A 13 -2.21 -0.71 6.80
C LEU A 13 -2.75 0.59 7.37
N LEU A 14 -3.57 1.27 6.58
CA LEU A 14 -4.41 2.39 6.99
C LEU A 14 -5.79 1.87 7.37
N ASN A 15 -6.32 2.29 8.50
CA ASN A 15 -7.75 2.16 8.80
C ASN A 15 -8.49 3.27 8.04
N GLN A 16 -8.94 2.94 6.84
CA GLN A 16 -9.51 3.86 5.87
C GLN A 16 -10.45 3.10 4.95
N ASP A 17 -11.62 3.66 4.68
CA ASP A 17 -12.59 3.06 3.77
C ASP A 17 -12.10 3.07 2.32
N THR A 18 -12.41 2.02 1.59
CA THR A 18 -12.02 1.84 0.19
C THR A 18 -13.23 1.65 -0.70
N ASP A 19 -13.09 1.95 -2.00
CA ASP A 19 -14.11 1.68 -3.02
C ASP A 19 -14.40 0.18 -3.17
N ALA A 20 -13.47 -0.68 -2.75
CA ALA A 20 -13.65 -2.12 -2.73
C ALA A 20 -14.49 -2.63 -1.53
N GLY A 21 -14.98 -1.72 -0.68
CA GLY A 21 -15.80 -2.05 0.48
C GLY A 21 -15.01 -2.52 1.71
N ARG A 22 -13.69 -2.41 1.69
CA ARG A 22 -12.87 -2.66 2.88
C ARG A 22 -12.75 -1.39 3.73
N SER A 23 -12.56 -1.56 5.04
CA SER A 23 -12.19 -0.48 5.98
C SER A 23 -10.69 -0.44 6.27
N TRP A 24 -9.90 -1.13 5.47
CA TRP A 24 -8.44 -1.15 5.54
C TRP A 24 -7.82 -1.07 4.14
N SER A 25 -6.76 -0.28 4.01
CA SER A 25 -6.07 -0.05 2.74
C SER A 25 -4.56 -0.09 2.89
N LEU A 26 -3.87 -0.28 1.77
CA LEU A 26 -2.43 -0.01 1.67
C LEU A 26 -2.21 1.51 1.57
N PRO A 27 -1.19 2.05 2.25
CA PRO A 27 -0.82 3.46 2.08
C PRO A 27 -0.32 3.74 0.67
N GLY A 28 -0.58 4.94 0.18
CA GLY A 28 -0.13 5.40 -1.14
C GLY A 28 -1.07 6.40 -1.76
N GLY A 29 -0.74 6.86 -2.96
CA GLY A 29 -1.53 7.86 -3.64
C GLY A 29 -1.07 8.08 -5.07
N LYS A 30 -1.11 9.33 -5.52
CA LYS A 30 -0.81 9.73 -6.90
C LYS A 30 0.48 10.55 -6.95
N LEU A 31 1.11 10.56 -8.13
CA LEU A 31 2.21 11.48 -8.39
C LEU A 31 1.68 12.93 -8.37
N GLU A 32 2.50 13.81 -7.83
CA GLU A 32 2.39 15.24 -8.01
C GLU A 32 3.36 15.73 -9.09
N ALA A 33 3.12 16.92 -9.63
CA ALA A 33 3.97 17.49 -10.66
C ALA A 33 5.43 17.61 -10.19
N GLY A 34 6.35 17.11 -11.00
CA GLY A 34 7.78 17.17 -10.73
C GLY A 34 8.33 16.04 -9.85
N GLU A 35 7.49 15.10 -9.41
CA GLU A 35 7.95 13.94 -8.63
C GLU A 35 8.29 12.75 -9.51
N THR A 36 9.31 12.00 -9.09
CA THR A 36 9.49 10.61 -9.50
C THR A 36 8.54 9.70 -8.70
N LEU A 37 8.31 8.47 -9.17
CA LEU A 37 7.55 7.46 -8.41
C LEU A 37 8.11 7.23 -7.01
N ALA A 38 9.43 7.15 -6.87
CA ALA A 38 10.07 6.96 -5.58
C ALA A 38 9.84 8.15 -4.63
N GLN A 39 9.93 9.38 -5.14
CA GLN A 39 9.66 10.58 -4.35
C GLN A 39 8.21 10.65 -3.90
N ALA A 40 7.27 10.34 -4.80
CA ALA A 40 5.86 10.30 -4.48
C ALA A 40 5.55 9.25 -3.41
N LEU A 41 6.14 8.05 -3.52
CA LEU A 41 5.98 7.01 -2.52
C LEU A 41 6.46 7.47 -1.13
N VAL A 42 7.65 8.05 -1.05
CA VAL A 42 8.21 8.57 0.21
C VAL A 42 7.29 9.64 0.81
N ARG A 43 6.79 10.57 0.00
CA ARG A 43 5.87 11.63 0.45
C ARG A 43 4.55 11.04 0.96
N GLU A 44 3.88 10.19 0.19
CA GLU A 44 2.61 9.57 0.57
C GLU A 44 2.75 8.74 1.87
N MET A 45 3.81 7.94 1.97
CA MET A 45 4.08 7.17 3.18
C MET A 45 4.24 8.07 4.41
N LYS A 46 4.96 9.19 4.26
CA LYS A 46 5.14 10.17 5.34
C LYS A 46 3.82 10.83 5.74
N GLU A 47 3.06 11.30 4.77
CA GLU A 47 1.79 12.00 4.99
C GLU A 47 0.73 11.10 5.64
N GLU A 48 0.59 9.87 5.15
CA GLU A 48 -0.48 8.96 5.55
C GLU A 48 -0.14 8.09 6.76
N THR A 49 1.14 7.85 7.02
CA THR A 49 1.55 6.91 8.09
C THR A 49 2.44 7.52 9.16
N GLY A 50 3.06 8.66 8.88
CA GLY A 50 4.09 9.27 9.73
C GLY A 50 5.48 8.64 9.57
N LEU A 51 5.63 7.61 8.75
CA LEU A 51 6.88 6.88 8.61
C LEU A 51 7.76 7.43 7.49
N ASP A 52 9.07 7.47 7.76
CA ASP A 52 10.09 7.60 6.74
C ASP A 52 10.39 6.23 6.17
N VAL A 53 10.43 6.12 4.84
CA VAL A 53 10.68 4.85 4.17
C VAL A 53 11.74 4.97 3.08
N LEU A 54 12.41 3.85 2.81
CA LEU A 54 13.25 3.66 1.63
C LEU A 54 12.47 2.80 0.64
N PRO A 55 12.17 3.30 -0.59
CA PRO A 55 11.57 2.49 -1.64
C PRO A 55 12.44 1.29 -2.01
N GLY A 56 11.81 0.13 -2.16
CA GLY A 56 12.45 -1.11 -2.58
C GLY A 56 12.01 -1.54 -3.97
N ARG A 57 11.78 -2.85 -4.13
CA ARG A 57 11.41 -3.43 -5.42
C ARG A 57 10.06 -2.94 -5.91
N LEU A 58 9.93 -2.71 -7.22
CA LEU A 58 8.63 -2.72 -7.87
C LEU A 58 8.08 -4.16 -7.76
N LEU A 59 6.93 -4.31 -7.12
CA LEU A 59 6.30 -5.61 -6.95
C LEU A 59 5.41 -5.95 -8.15
N TYR A 60 4.39 -5.14 -8.38
CA TYR A 60 3.42 -5.42 -9.44
C TYR A 60 2.96 -4.15 -10.15
N VAL A 61 2.67 -4.28 -11.44
CA VAL A 61 1.98 -3.29 -12.25
C VAL A 61 0.63 -3.89 -12.65
N CYS A 62 -0.45 -3.20 -12.34
CA CYS A 62 -1.81 -3.67 -12.60
C CYS A 62 -2.66 -2.60 -13.26
N ASP A 63 -3.63 -3.02 -14.06
CA ASP A 63 -4.70 -2.16 -14.53
C ASP A 63 -5.74 -1.96 -13.41
N HIS A 64 -6.15 -0.74 -13.22
CA HIS A 64 -7.34 -0.41 -12.44
C HIS A 64 -8.35 0.28 -13.35
N VAL A 65 -9.01 -0.54 -14.18
CA VAL A 65 -9.91 -0.10 -15.25
C VAL A 65 -11.02 0.83 -14.76
N PRO A 66 -11.70 0.56 -13.62
CA PRO A 66 -12.77 1.45 -13.15
C PRO A 66 -12.31 2.89 -12.85
N ALA A 67 -11.05 3.05 -12.48
CA ALA A 67 -10.46 4.36 -12.17
C ALA A 67 -9.62 4.92 -13.35
N GLU A 68 -9.51 4.18 -14.46
CA GLU A 68 -8.72 4.53 -15.64
C GLU A 68 -7.25 4.84 -15.33
N VAL A 69 -6.66 4.09 -14.39
CA VAL A 69 -5.27 4.28 -13.95
C VAL A 69 -4.48 2.98 -14.00
N VAL A 70 -3.16 3.13 -14.14
CA VAL A 70 -2.21 2.06 -13.89
C VAL A 70 -1.84 2.10 -12.40
N HIS A 71 -2.02 0.98 -11.73
CA HIS A 71 -1.70 0.83 -10.32
C HIS A 71 -0.35 0.13 -10.15
N MET A 72 0.56 0.75 -9.41
CA MET A 72 1.89 0.22 -9.15
C MET A 72 2.04 -0.04 -7.65
N THR A 73 2.52 -1.22 -7.29
CA THR A 73 2.79 -1.61 -5.91
C THR A 73 4.29 -1.74 -5.70
N PHE A 74 4.81 -1.05 -4.70
CA PHE A 74 6.22 -1.08 -4.33
C PHE A 74 6.41 -1.69 -2.94
N GLU A 75 7.46 -2.44 -2.78
CA GLU A 75 8.01 -2.75 -1.46
C GLU A 75 8.69 -1.51 -0.90
N ALA A 76 8.55 -1.28 0.40
CA ALA A 76 9.24 -0.20 1.09
C ALA A 76 9.71 -0.68 2.47
N ARG A 77 10.79 -0.08 2.95
CA ARG A 77 11.37 -0.36 4.27
C ARG A 77 11.32 0.88 5.14
N ARG A 78 10.80 0.74 6.35
CA ARG A 78 10.83 1.81 7.35
C ARG A 78 12.27 2.15 7.73
N THR A 79 12.59 3.44 7.74
CA THR A 79 13.90 3.98 8.16
C THR A 79 13.80 4.91 9.35
N GLY A 80 12.61 5.40 9.68
CA GLY A 80 12.39 6.34 10.78
C GLY A 80 10.94 6.82 10.84
N GLY A 81 10.74 7.94 11.46
CA GLY A 81 9.42 8.54 11.65
C GLY A 81 8.65 7.97 12.83
N THR A 82 7.42 8.45 13.00
CA THR A 82 6.51 8.07 14.10
C THR A 82 5.23 7.50 13.51
N LEU A 83 4.98 6.21 13.78
CA LEU A 83 3.77 5.52 13.32
C LEU A 83 2.52 6.23 13.84
N GLY A 84 1.59 6.53 12.94
CA GLY A 84 0.33 7.19 13.25
C GLY A 84 0.37 8.71 13.26
N ASP A 85 1.53 9.33 13.01
CA ASP A 85 1.65 10.78 12.82
C ASP A 85 1.15 11.18 11.42
N VAL A 86 -0.17 11.06 11.24
CA VAL A 86 -0.85 11.32 9.98
C VAL A 86 -0.97 12.82 9.76
N MET A 87 -0.53 13.29 8.59
CA MET A 87 -0.64 14.69 8.22
C MET A 87 -2.10 15.09 7.97
N ALA A 88 -2.53 16.25 8.48
CA ALA A 88 -3.87 16.76 8.23
C ALA A 88 -4.11 16.94 6.71
N GLY A 89 -5.19 16.36 6.20
CA GLY A 89 -5.52 16.40 4.78
C GLY A 89 -4.65 15.49 3.89
N ALA A 90 -3.98 14.50 4.47
CA ALA A 90 -3.15 13.53 3.73
C ALA A 90 -3.92 12.80 2.62
N ASP A 91 -5.20 12.53 2.85
CA ASP A 91 -6.12 11.97 1.84
C ASP A 91 -7.49 12.64 1.94
N THR A 92 -8.25 12.58 0.84
CA THR A 92 -9.66 13.00 0.80
C THR A 92 -10.55 12.08 1.62
N THR A 93 -10.23 10.78 1.68
CA THR A 93 -10.89 9.81 2.57
C THR A 93 -10.21 9.82 3.93
N PRO A 94 -10.96 10.01 5.03
CA PRO A 94 -10.36 10.08 6.37
C PRO A 94 -9.57 8.83 6.74
N ILE A 95 -8.37 9.01 7.27
CA ILE A 95 -7.53 7.97 7.86
C ILE A 95 -7.80 7.96 9.36
N ARG A 96 -8.44 6.90 9.85
CA ARG A 96 -8.82 6.75 11.26
C ARG A 96 -7.68 6.25 12.15
N GLY A 97 -6.67 5.64 11.54
CA GLY A 97 -5.51 5.10 12.23
C GLY A 97 -4.57 4.37 11.28
N VAL A 98 -3.41 4.05 11.78
CA VAL A 98 -2.36 3.34 11.04
C VAL A 98 -1.81 2.26 11.95
N ASP A 99 -1.65 1.03 11.44
CA ASP A 99 -1.15 -0.07 12.24
C ASP A 99 -0.38 -1.10 11.42
N PHE A 100 0.51 -1.82 12.08
CA PHE A 100 1.10 -3.05 11.58
C PHE A 100 0.23 -4.23 12.01
N VAL A 101 -0.42 -4.86 11.04
CA VAL A 101 -1.38 -5.94 11.27
C VAL A 101 -0.76 -7.27 10.89
N PRO A 102 -0.95 -8.35 11.67
CA PRO A 102 -0.48 -9.68 11.28
C PRO A 102 -0.98 -10.06 9.87
N VAL A 103 -0.09 -10.51 9.00
CA VAL A 103 -0.44 -10.91 7.63
C VAL A 103 -1.53 -11.97 7.61
N ALA A 104 -1.53 -12.87 8.61
CA ALA A 104 -2.57 -13.90 8.76
C ALA A 104 -3.99 -13.34 8.97
N LYS A 105 -4.11 -12.08 9.41
CA LYS A 105 -5.41 -11.42 9.62
C LYS A 105 -5.94 -10.68 8.38
N LEU A 106 -5.19 -10.60 7.31
CA LEU A 106 -5.61 -9.91 6.09
C LEU A 106 -7.00 -10.34 5.58
N PRO A 107 -7.34 -11.65 5.53
CA PRO A 107 -8.68 -12.06 5.10
C PRO A 107 -9.80 -11.56 6.03
N GLU A 108 -9.58 -11.51 7.34
CA GLU A 108 -10.54 -10.97 8.32
C GLU A 108 -10.78 -9.47 8.12
N LEU A 109 -9.80 -8.76 7.57
CA LEU A 109 -9.88 -7.33 7.25
C LEU A 109 -10.46 -7.05 5.85
N GLY A 110 -10.94 -8.08 5.17
CA GLY A 110 -11.58 -7.98 3.86
C GLY A 110 -10.62 -8.05 2.66
N PHE A 111 -9.34 -8.29 2.87
CA PHE A 111 -8.43 -8.59 1.77
C PHE A 111 -8.66 -10.00 1.24
N SER A 112 -8.40 -10.22 -0.05
CA SER A 112 -8.53 -11.55 -0.61
C SER A 112 -7.44 -12.49 -0.08
N GLN A 113 -7.76 -13.78 -0.04
CA GLN A 113 -6.78 -14.83 0.27
C GLN A 113 -5.57 -14.76 -0.67
N ARG A 114 -5.81 -14.42 -1.95
CA ARG A 114 -4.74 -14.25 -2.95
C ARG A 114 -3.71 -13.20 -2.54
N PHE A 115 -4.14 -12.06 -2.03
CA PHE A 115 -3.21 -11.02 -1.57
C PHE A 115 -2.39 -11.50 -0.35
N ALA A 116 -3.03 -12.13 0.63
CA ALA A 116 -2.35 -12.71 1.78
C ALA A 116 -1.29 -13.77 1.38
N GLU A 117 -1.60 -14.60 0.39
CA GLU A 117 -0.67 -15.59 -0.15
C GLU A 117 0.53 -14.93 -0.85
N LEU A 118 0.33 -13.88 -1.64
CA LEU A 118 1.41 -13.12 -2.28
C LEU A 118 2.36 -12.51 -1.24
N VAL A 119 1.82 -11.89 -0.20
CA VAL A 119 2.62 -11.32 0.90
C VAL A 119 3.43 -12.41 1.60
N THR A 120 2.78 -13.52 1.98
CA THR A 120 3.42 -14.64 2.68
C THR A 120 4.51 -15.31 1.84
N ALA A 121 4.31 -15.40 0.53
CA ALA A 121 5.28 -16.00 -0.40
C ALA A 121 6.42 -15.06 -0.81
N GLY A 122 6.49 -13.84 -0.28
CA GLY A 122 7.54 -12.88 -0.60
C GLY A 122 7.40 -12.25 -1.99
N PHE A 123 6.17 -12.10 -2.48
CA PHE A 123 5.82 -11.45 -3.73
C PHE A 123 6.43 -12.14 -4.98
N PRO A 124 6.05 -13.38 -5.27
CA PRO A 124 6.48 -14.06 -6.49
C PRO A 124 6.09 -13.26 -7.73
N GLY A 125 6.93 -13.24 -8.74
CA GLY A 125 6.73 -12.48 -9.95
C GLY A 125 6.91 -10.96 -9.79
N ALA A 126 7.62 -10.52 -8.76
CA ALA A 126 7.94 -9.10 -8.55
C ALA A 126 8.51 -8.47 -9.84
N GLY A 127 8.05 -7.23 -10.13
CA GLY A 127 8.38 -6.52 -11.36
C GLY A 127 7.48 -6.85 -12.56
N SER A 128 6.47 -7.71 -12.39
CA SER A 128 5.61 -8.17 -13.47
C SER A 128 4.37 -7.29 -13.69
N TYR A 129 3.95 -7.19 -14.93
CA TYR A 129 2.61 -6.75 -15.29
C TYR A 129 1.62 -7.90 -15.04
N MET A 130 0.63 -7.67 -14.19
CA MET A 130 -0.29 -8.69 -13.71
C MET A 130 -1.70 -8.60 -14.31
N GLY A 131 -1.93 -7.64 -15.21
CA GLY A 131 -3.28 -7.41 -15.74
C GLY A 131 -4.18 -6.70 -14.70
N PRO A 132 -5.43 -7.11 -14.54
CA PRO A 132 -6.35 -6.42 -13.62
C PRO A 132 -5.90 -6.53 -12.17
N LYS A 133 -6.23 -5.53 -11.34
CA LYS A 133 -5.89 -5.49 -9.90
C LYS A 133 -6.34 -6.74 -9.16
N SER A 134 -7.45 -7.33 -9.56
CA SER A 134 -7.95 -8.58 -8.99
C SER A 134 -6.98 -9.76 -9.14
N ALA A 135 -6.06 -9.74 -10.11
CA ALA A 135 -5.06 -10.79 -10.26
C ALA A 135 -4.08 -10.86 -9.08
N ILE A 136 -3.89 -9.76 -8.35
CA ILE A 136 -3.12 -9.73 -7.11
C ILE A 136 -4.01 -9.63 -5.84
N GLY A 137 -5.32 -9.70 -6.02
CA GLY A 137 -6.29 -9.73 -4.94
C GLY A 137 -6.63 -8.37 -4.32
N LEU A 138 -6.48 -7.31 -5.08
CA LEU A 138 -6.79 -5.92 -4.65
C LEU A 138 -7.92 -5.30 -5.46
#